data_62d961ce079352427b759785ef7c9529
#
_entry.id   62d961ce079352427b759785ef7c9529
#
_cell.length_a   1.000
_cell.length_b   1.000
_cell.length_c   1.000
_cell.angle_alpha   90.00
_cell.angle_beta   90.00
_cell.angle_gamma   90.00
#
_symmetry.space_group_name_H-M   'P 1'
#
loop_
_entity.id
_entity.type
_entity.pdbx_description
1 polymer ?
#
loop_
_entity_poly.entity_id
_entity_poly.type
_entity_poly.pdbx_seq_one_letter_code
_entity_poly.pdbx_strand_id
1 'polypeptide(L)'
;MGTLYRFELKKMLHQKVLWVAVLLMTVVLLGTGLADVIVGKAERSMGSRQFSGREIDDSLLKEVQEAENQDAYIVFCNFITFCMENAEHGLVDAEQVYTARKEANERYMDESYLSEAEKEYWREKESEIKKPFTYYFEEGYAGIYTSVYVANFMLLILTAIAVCGIFADEKLSGTDQIIFSSVQKEKLFAAKILAGLSMGILLALYLFAALAGCSFGIYGLSGFDAPLQIRIPG
;
A
#
# COMPACT_ATOMS: atom_id res chain seq x y z
N MET A 1 35.32 8.83 -10.99
CA MET A 1 33.87 8.60 -10.96
C MET A 1 33.19 9.19 -9.72
N GLY A 2 33.69 8.98 -8.50
CA GLY A 2 33.03 9.46 -7.28
C GLY A 2 32.78 10.97 -7.19
N THR A 3 33.69 11.80 -7.70
CA THR A 3 33.55 13.26 -7.68
C THR A 3 32.46 13.74 -8.64
N LEU A 4 32.41 13.17 -9.85
CA LEU A 4 31.38 13.47 -10.83
C LEU A 4 29.98 13.05 -10.35
N TYR A 5 29.87 11.86 -9.80
CA TYR A 5 28.64 11.36 -9.20
C TYR A 5 28.10 12.29 -8.11
N ARG A 6 28.96 12.68 -7.14
CA ARG A 6 28.60 13.60 -6.06
C ARG A 6 28.15 14.96 -6.58
N PHE A 7 28.79 15.43 -7.64
CA PHE A 7 28.43 16.70 -8.26
C PHE A 7 27.06 16.63 -8.90
N GLU A 8 26.77 15.58 -9.69
CA GLU A 8 25.46 15.40 -10.32
C GLU A 8 24.34 15.20 -9.30
N LEU A 9 24.56 14.39 -8.25
CA LEU A 9 23.61 14.20 -7.17
C LEU A 9 23.33 15.51 -6.43
N LYS A 10 24.38 16.29 -6.13
CA LYS A 10 24.23 17.61 -5.50
C LYS A 10 23.41 18.57 -6.38
N LYS A 11 23.61 18.53 -7.69
CA LYS A 11 22.86 19.33 -8.66
C LYS A 11 21.36 19.00 -8.62
N MET A 12 20.98 17.70 -8.59
CA MET A 12 19.60 17.26 -8.41
C MET A 12 19.00 17.76 -7.10
N LEU A 13 19.73 17.62 -5.99
CA LEU A 13 19.28 18.05 -4.67
C LEU A 13 19.05 19.57 -4.55
N HIS A 14 19.67 20.37 -5.42
CA HIS A 14 19.51 21.84 -5.43
C HIS A 14 18.41 22.33 -6.38
N GLN A 15 17.72 21.45 -7.09
CA GLN A 15 16.63 21.80 -7.97
C GLN A 15 15.40 22.26 -7.16
N LYS A 16 15.08 23.55 -7.21
CA LYS A 16 13.92 24.12 -6.49
C LYS A 16 12.61 23.49 -6.95
N VAL A 17 12.47 23.23 -8.26
CA VAL A 17 11.27 22.63 -8.86
C VAL A 17 11.00 21.24 -8.28
N LEU A 18 12.06 20.44 -8.08
CA LEU A 18 11.94 19.11 -7.47
C LEU A 18 11.35 19.21 -6.06
N TRP A 19 11.87 20.12 -5.23
CA TRP A 19 11.40 20.24 -3.83
C TRP A 19 9.99 20.79 -3.73
N VAL A 20 9.59 21.69 -4.63
CA VAL A 20 8.19 22.14 -4.74
C VAL A 20 7.29 20.96 -5.12
N ALA A 21 7.70 20.16 -6.10
CA ALA A 21 6.94 18.97 -6.49
C ALA A 21 6.86 17.93 -5.35
N VAL A 22 7.96 17.67 -4.63
CA VAL A 22 7.98 16.79 -3.45
C VAL A 22 6.99 17.29 -2.39
N LEU A 23 7.02 18.60 -2.08
CA LEU A 23 6.10 19.18 -1.09
C LEU A 23 4.64 19.00 -1.51
N LEU A 24 4.30 19.31 -2.76
CA LEU A 24 2.94 19.17 -3.27
C LEU A 24 2.46 17.70 -3.21
N MET A 25 3.30 16.77 -3.66
CA MET A 25 2.97 15.33 -3.61
C MET A 25 2.81 14.84 -2.17
N THR A 26 3.64 15.33 -1.25
CA THR A 26 3.51 15.01 0.18
C THR A 26 2.18 15.52 0.75
N VAL A 27 1.79 16.75 0.41
CA VAL A 27 0.50 17.31 0.85
C VAL A 27 -0.66 16.48 0.31
N VAL A 28 -0.60 16.05 -0.95
CA VAL A 28 -1.64 15.17 -1.53
C VAL A 28 -1.67 13.82 -0.80
N LEU A 29 -0.50 13.20 -0.57
CA LEU A 29 -0.41 11.90 0.09
C LEU A 29 -0.93 11.94 1.53
N LEU A 30 -0.53 12.95 2.31
CA LEU A 30 -1.02 13.14 3.68
C LEU A 30 -2.49 13.57 3.70
N GLY A 31 -2.93 14.32 2.68
CA GLY A 31 -4.31 14.75 2.53
C GLY A 31 -5.28 13.58 2.39
N THR A 32 -4.90 12.50 1.73
CA THR A 32 -5.74 11.29 1.62
C THR A 32 -5.96 10.63 2.99
N GLY A 33 -4.90 10.49 3.80
CA GLY A 33 -5.02 9.95 5.15
C GLY A 33 -5.82 10.87 6.10
N LEU A 34 -5.60 12.19 6.01
CA LEU A 34 -6.39 13.15 6.77
C LEU A 34 -7.87 13.16 6.35
N ALA A 35 -8.17 12.94 5.08
CA ALA A 35 -9.55 12.81 4.63
C ALA A 35 -10.26 11.64 5.30
N ASP A 36 -9.61 10.48 5.46
CA ASP A 36 -10.17 9.34 6.18
C ASP A 36 -10.49 9.67 7.65
N VAL A 37 -9.69 10.53 8.29
CA VAL A 37 -9.96 11.00 9.66
C VAL A 37 -11.14 11.98 9.67
N ILE A 38 -11.16 12.97 8.76
CA ILE A 38 -12.20 14.00 8.69
C ILE A 38 -13.58 13.40 8.39
N VAL A 39 -13.64 12.42 7.50
CA VAL A 39 -14.89 11.73 7.12
C VAL A 39 -15.34 10.72 8.19
N GLY A 40 -14.57 10.53 9.25
CA GLY A 40 -14.86 9.57 10.33
C GLY A 40 -14.66 8.10 9.96
N LYS A 41 -14.05 7.81 8.80
CA LYS A 41 -13.74 6.45 8.38
C LYS A 41 -12.72 5.80 9.33
N ALA A 42 -11.68 6.56 9.72
CA ALA A 42 -10.67 6.09 10.64
C ALA A 42 -11.27 5.74 12.02
N GLU A 43 -12.16 6.59 12.55
CA GLU A 43 -12.83 6.35 13.82
C GLU A 43 -13.73 5.10 13.78
N ARG A 44 -14.49 4.93 12.71
CA ARG A 44 -15.31 3.73 12.48
C ARG A 44 -14.46 2.46 12.40
N SER A 45 -13.39 2.48 11.60
CA SER A 45 -12.47 1.35 11.50
C SER A 45 -11.82 0.99 12.84
N MET A 46 -11.44 2.00 13.64
CA MET A 46 -10.85 1.79 14.95
C MET A 46 -11.78 1.08 15.94
N GLY A 47 -13.09 1.16 15.76
CA GLY A 47 -14.08 0.45 16.57
C GLY A 47 -13.90 -1.08 16.55
N SER A 48 -13.51 -1.65 15.41
CA SER A 48 -13.29 -3.11 15.28
C SER A 48 -11.98 -3.59 15.93
N ARG A 49 -11.08 -2.66 16.31
CA ARG A 49 -9.80 -3.00 16.97
C ARG A 49 -9.98 -3.75 18.29
N GLN A 50 -11.08 -3.50 19.01
CA GLN A 50 -11.39 -4.21 20.27
C GLN A 50 -11.55 -5.73 20.10
N PHE A 51 -11.91 -6.19 18.90
CA PHE A 51 -12.08 -7.61 18.58
C PHE A 51 -10.77 -8.27 18.09
N SER A 52 -9.70 -7.52 17.91
CA SER A 52 -8.42 -8.04 17.42
C SER A 52 -7.82 -9.05 18.38
N GLY A 53 -7.37 -10.19 17.85
CA GLY A 53 -6.82 -11.31 18.62
C GLY A 53 -7.86 -12.30 19.12
N ARG A 54 -9.15 -12.11 18.81
CA ARG A 54 -10.21 -13.05 19.18
C ARG A 54 -10.51 -14.04 18.05
N GLU A 55 -10.90 -15.24 18.41
CA GLU A 55 -11.36 -16.24 17.45
C GLU A 55 -12.75 -15.89 16.92
N ILE A 56 -12.98 -16.12 15.62
CA ILE A 56 -14.30 -15.92 14.99
C ILE A 56 -15.15 -17.14 15.28
N ASP A 57 -15.82 -17.09 16.42
CA ASP A 57 -16.76 -18.09 16.91
C ASP A 57 -18.18 -17.49 17.04
N ASP A 58 -19.14 -18.33 17.38
CA ASP A 58 -20.54 -17.91 17.56
C ASP A 58 -20.70 -16.87 18.68
N SER A 59 -19.82 -16.87 19.67
CA SER A 59 -19.85 -15.92 20.78
C SER A 59 -19.44 -14.53 20.31
N LEU A 60 -18.37 -14.45 19.51
CA LEU A 60 -17.91 -13.19 18.92
C LEU A 60 -18.96 -12.63 17.95
N LEU A 61 -19.56 -13.47 17.11
CA LEU A 61 -20.59 -13.04 16.17
C LEU A 61 -21.82 -12.44 16.88
N LYS A 62 -22.27 -13.07 17.97
CA LYS A 62 -23.37 -12.53 18.79
C LYS A 62 -22.99 -11.20 19.45
N GLU A 63 -21.79 -11.10 20.03
CA GLU A 63 -21.32 -9.87 20.66
C GLU A 63 -21.23 -8.72 19.66
N VAL A 64 -20.75 -9.00 18.44
CA VAL A 64 -20.69 -8.00 17.36
C VAL A 64 -22.10 -7.56 16.91
N GLN A 65 -23.04 -8.50 16.85
CA GLN A 65 -24.44 -8.19 16.50
C GLN A 65 -25.15 -7.37 17.59
N GLU A 66 -24.81 -7.62 18.87
CA GLU A 66 -25.39 -6.94 20.03
C GLU A 66 -24.63 -5.66 20.40
N ALA A 67 -23.53 -5.35 19.74
CA ALA A 67 -22.70 -4.19 20.06
C ALA A 67 -23.48 -2.90 19.87
N GLU A 68 -23.56 -2.06 20.91
CA GLU A 68 -24.17 -0.74 20.86
C GLU A 68 -23.45 0.21 19.88
N ASN A 69 -22.18 -0.05 19.61
CA ASN A 69 -21.39 0.71 18.67
C ASN A 69 -21.63 0.20 17.24
N GLN A 70 -22.63 0.79 16.58
CA GLN A 70 -22.96 0.47 15.18
C GLN A 70 -21.76 0.64 14.22
N ASP A 71 -20.81 1.51 14.54
CA ASP A 71 -19.64 1.75 13.69
C ASP A 71 -18.64 0.59 13.74
N ALA A 72 -18.42 -0.01 14.93
CA ALA A 72 -17.61 -1.23 15.06
C ALA A 72 -18.26 -2.41 14.34
N TYR A 73 -19.59 -2.52 14.44
CA TYR A 73 -20.40 -3.49 13.74
C TYR A 73 -20.29 -3.35 12.22
N ILE A 74 -20.37 -2.12 11.66
CA ILE A 74 -20.29 -1.89 10.22
C ILE A 74 -18.98 -2.37 9.62
N VAL A 75 -17.84 -2.11 10.27
CA VAL A 75 -16.53 -2.52 9.75
C VAL A 75 -16.35 -4.04 9.84
N PHE A 76 -16.79 -4.64 10.94
CA PHE A 76 -16.78 -6.09 11.07
C PHE A 76 -17.80 -6.74 10.13
N CYS A 77 -18.95 -6.11 9.90
CA CYS A 77 -19.95 -6.56 8.94
C CYS A 77 -19.47 -6.47 7.50
N ASN A 78 -18.62 -5.51 7.11
CA ASN A 78 -18.07 -5.50 5.77
C ASN A 78 -17.28 -6.78 5.46
N PHE A 79 -16.49 -7.27 6.42
CA PHE A 79 -15.85 -8.58 6.31
C PHE A 79 -16.89 -9.71 6.24
N ILE A 80 -17.88 -9.67 7.11
CA ILE A 80 -18.96 -10.66 7.17
C ILE A 80 -19.89 -10.53 5.97
N THR A 81 -20.26 -9.31 5.55
CA THR A 81 -21.15 -9.07 4.40
C THR A 81 -20.56 -9.60 3.11
N PHE A 82 -19.26 -9.48 2.91
CA PHE A 82 -18.59 -10.13 1.80
C PHE A 82 -18.75 -11.66 1.87
N CYS A 83 -18.64 -12.25 3.05
CA CYS A 83 -18.92 -13.68 3.24
C CYS A 83 -20.40 -14.01 3.03
N MET A 84 -21.32 -13.07 3.35
CA MET A 84 -22.78 -13.24 3.26
C MET A 84 -23.36 -13.02 1.87
N GLU A 85 -22.81 -12.13 1.06
CA GLU A 85 -23.25 -11.94 -0.34
C GLU A 85 -23.17 -13.22 -1.16
N ASN A 86 -22.45 -14.21 -0.62
CA ASN A 86 -22.26 -15.52 -1.19
C ASN A 86 -23.02 -16.64 -0.44
N ALA A 87 -23.72 -16.32 0.64
CA ALA A 87 -24.55 -17.27 1.37
C ALA A 87 -26.03 -17.04 1.00
N GLU A 88 -26.75 -18.08 0.58
CA GLU A 88 -28.17 -17.98 0.21
C GLU A 88 -29.10 -17.60 1.40
N HIS A 89 -28.59 -17.64 2.62
CA HIS A 89 -29.34 -17.33 3.85
C HIS A 89 -28.46 -16.52 4.81
N GLY A 90 -29.01 -15.56 5.50
CA GLY A 90 -28.29 -14.69 6.44
C GLY A 90 -27.47 -15.46 7.46
N LEU A 91 -26.37 -14.86 7.93
CA LEU A 91 -25.42 -15.45 8.87
C LEU A 91 -26.09 -15.88 10.15
N VAL A 92 -25.94 -17.16 10.48
CA VAL A 92 -26.49 -17.73 11.72
C VAL A 92 -25.37 -18.21 12.64
N ASP A 93 -24.25 -18.74 12.10
CA ASP A 93 -23.13 -19.28 12.86
C ASP A 93 -21.78 -19.12 12.16
N ALA A 94 -20.69 -19.40 12.89
CA ALA A 94 -19.32 -19.27 12.39
C ALA A 94 -18.99 -20.25 11.25
N GLU A 95 -19.61 -21.43 11.23
CA GLU A 95 -19.38 -22.43 10.18
C GLU A 95 -19.86 -21.93 8.82
N GLN A 96 -20.96 -21.16 8.81
CA GLN A 96 -21.46 -20.52 7.58
C GLN A 96 -20.51 -19.46 7.08
N VAL A 97 -19.85 -18.68 7.97
CA VAL A 97 -18.81 -17.71 7.59
C VAL A 97 -17.65 -18.43 6.88
N TYR A 98 -17.19 -19.55 7.43
CA TYR A 98 -16.08 -20.30 6.83
C TYR A 98 -16.47 -20.94 5.50
N THR A 99 -17.68 -21.43 5.39
CA THR A 99 -18.20 -22.02 4.15
C THR A 99 -18.32 -20.94 3.05
N ALA A 100 -18.95 -19.82 3.37
CA ALA A 100 -19.11 -18.70 2.44
C ALA A 100 -17.75 -18.15 1.95
N ARG A 101 -16.75 -18.04 2.86
CA ARG A 101 -15.40 -17.65 2.49
C ARG A 101 -14.77 -18.64 1.51
N LYS A 102 -14.89 -19.93 1.77
CA LYS A 102 -14.35 -20.97 0.88
C LYS A 102 -14.99 -20.90 -0.51
N GLU A 103 -16.31 -20.76 -0.57
CA GLU A 103 -17.04 -20.61 -1.83
C GLU A 103 -16.65 -19.34 -2.59
N ALA A 104 -16.44 -18.22 -1.87
CA ALA A 104 -15.96 -16.99 -2.47
C ALA A 104 -14.57 -17.13 -3.07
N ASN A 105 -13.65 -17.82 -2.37
CA ASN A 105 -12.31 -18.09 -2.88
C ASN A 105 -12.33 -19.00 -4.12
N GLU A 106 -13.15 -20.05 -4.13
CA GLU A 106 -13.30 -20.92 -5.32
C GLU A 106 -13.83 -20.12 -6.52
N ARG A 107 -14.85 -19.28 -6.31
CA ARG A 107 -15.40 -18.42 -7.37
C ARG A 107 -14.35 -17.45 -7.89
N TYR A 108 -13.60 -16.78 -7.00
CA TYR A 108 -12.53 -15.88 -7.41
C TYR A 108 -11.45 -16.62 -8.24
N MET A 109 -11.08 -17.85 -7.85
CA MET A 109 -10.13 -18.64 -8.61
C MET A 109 -10.68 -19.03 -10.00
N ASP A 110 -11.97 -19.29 -10.13
CA ASP A 110 -12.60 -19.63 -11.40
C ASP A 110 -12.74 -18.41 -12.33
N GLU A 111 -12.98 -17.22 -11.78
CA GLU A 111 -13.08 -15.98 -12.55
C GLU A 111 -11.70 -15.36 -12.88
N SER A 112 -10.64 -15.78 -12.19
CA SER A 112 -9.29 -15.29 -12.40
C SER A 112 -8.57 -16.06 -13.52
N TYR A 113 -7.55 -15.43 -14.12
CA TYR A 113 -6.69 -16.03 -15.15
C TYR A 113 -5.63 -16.98 -14.56
N LEU A 114 -5.93 -17.68 -13.46
CA LEU A 114 -5.03 -18.62 -12.82
C LEU A 114 -4.99 -19.95 -13.60
N SER A 115 -3.80 -20.53 -13.70
CA SER A 115 -3.62 -21.88 -14.21
C SER A 115 -4.15 -22.93 -13.22
N GLU A 116 -4.47 -24.13 -13.68
CA GLU A 116 -4.95 -25.20 -12.79
C GLU A 116 -3.93 -25.56 -11.68
N ALA A 117 -2.63 -25.47 -11.97
CA ALA A 117 -1.59 -25.70 -10.96
C ALA A 117 -1.58 -24.62 -9.87
N GLU A 118 -1.86 -23.36 -10.23
CA GLU A 118 -1.99 -22.27 -9.25
C GLU A 118 -3.27 -22.40 -8.42
N LYS A 119 -4.38 -22.81 -9.04
CA LYS A 119 -5.63 -23.08 -8.31
C LYS A 119 -5.45 -24.24 -7.31
N GLU A 120 -4.76 -25.31 -7.71
CA GLU A 120 -4.48 -26.44 -6.84
C GLU A 120 -3.57 -26.05 -5.67
N TYR A 121 -2.55 -25.23 -5.93
CA TYR A 121 -1.70 -24.65 -4.88
C TYR A 121 -2.52 -23.84 -3.85
N TRP A 122 -3.43 -22.98 -4.31
CA TRP A 122 -4.27 -22.18 -3.40
C TRP A 122 -5.28 -23.03 -2.63
N ARG A 123 -5.85 -24.10 -3.25
CA ARG A 123 -6.70 -25.06 -2.53
C ARG A 123 -5.94 -25.83 -1.46
N GLU A 124 -4.71 -26.22 -1.74
CA GLU A 124 -3.84 -26.84 -0.73
C GLU A 124 -3.60 -25.88 0.43
N LYS A 125 -3.24 -24.63 0.16
CA LYS A 125 -3.06 -23.59 1.18
C LYS A 125 -4.33 -23.32 1.99
N GLU A 126 -5.49 -23.31 1.36
CA GLU A 126 -6.78 -23.20 2.06
C GLU A 126 -7.02 -24.36 3.01
N SER A 127 -6.63 -25.58 2.64
CA SER A 127 -6.78 -26.77 3.48
C SER A 127 -5.90 -26.77 4.73
N GLU A 128 -4.77 -26.07 4.71
CA GLU A 128 -3.85 -25.92 5.85
C GLU A 128 -4.36 -24.93 6.92
N ILE A 129 -5.39 -24.13 6.59
CA ILE A 129 -5.90 -23.10 7.48
C ILE A 129 -6.61 -23.71 8.68
N LYS A 130 -6.17 -23.32 9.88
CA LYS A 130 -6.76 -23.76 11.14
C LYS A 130 -8.06 -22.99 11.42
N LYS A 131 -9.08 -23.72 11.83
CA LYS A 131 -10.33 -23.15 12.33
C LYS A 131 -10.40 -23.34 13.86
N PRO A 132 -10.96 -22.39 14.61
CA PRO A 132 -11.51 -21.10 14.22
C PRO A 132 -10.42 -20.09 13.79
N PHE A 133 -10.79 -19.13 12.94
CA PHE A 133 -9.88 -18.04 12.55
C PHE A 133 -9.78 -17.01 13.66
N THR A 134 -8.59 -16.43 13.83
CA THR A 134 -8.39 -15.29 14.72
C THR A 134 -8.57 -14.01 13.91
N TYR A 135 -9.44 -13.12 14.36
CA TYR A 135 -9.58 -11.79 13.76
C TYR A 135 -8.41 -10.88 14.16
N TYR A 136 -7.83 -10.18 13.19
CA TYR A 136 -6.79 -9.19 13.43
C TYR A 136 -7.18 -7.86 12.78
N PHE A 137 -7.00 -6.78 13.52
CA PHE A 137 -7.16 -5.43 13.00
C PHE A 137 -5.93 -5.05 12.18
N GLU A 138 -6.06 -4.94 10.84
CA GLU A 138 -4.95 -4.72 9.91
C GLU A 138 -5.07 -3.42 9.07
N GLU A 139 -5.96 -2.51 9.45
CA GLU A 139 -6.26 -1.31 8.67
C GLU A 139 -5.03 -0.44 8.35
N GLY A 140 -4.03 -0.42 9.25
CA GLY A 140 -2.78 0.28 9.00
C GLY A 140 -2.02 -0.26 7.78
N TYR A 141 -2.03 -1.56 7.57
CA TYR A 141 -1.42 -2.21 6.40
C TYR A 141 -2.29 -2.12 5.16
N ALA A 142 -3.61 -2.25 5.32
CA ALA A 142 -4.58 -2.10 4.24
C ALA A 142 -4.50 -0.70 3.62
N GLY A 143 -4.35 0.35 4.43
CA GLY A 143 -4.15 1.72 3.98
C GLY A 143 -2.88 1.90 3.14
N ILE A 144 -1.78 1.23 3.51
CA ILE A 144 -0.54 1.24 2.72
C ILE A 144 -0.76 0.54 1.38
N TYR A 145 -1.38 -0.63 1.38
CA TYR A 145 -1.60 -1.42 0.17
C TYR A 145 -2.43 -0.65 -0.87
N THR A 146 -3.52 -0.02 -0.46
CA THR A 146 -4.37 0.78 -1.34
C THR A 146 -3.66 2.01 -1.89
N SER A 147 -2.82 2.66 -1.08
CA SER A 147 -2.16 3.91 -1.45
C SER A 147 -0.83 3.72 -2.20
N VAL A 148 -0.27 2.51 -2.22
CA VAL A 148 1.02 2.22 -2.87
C VAL A 148 1.01 2.51 -4.37
N TYR A 149 -0.11 2.29 -5.05
CA TYR A 149 -0.26 2.58 -6.48
C TYR A 149 -0.13 4.09 -6.76
N VAL A 150 -0.78 4.91 -5.94
CA VAL A 150 -0.70 6.37 -6.04
C VAL A 150 0.72 6.84 -5.74
N ALA A 151 1.36 6.30 -4.71
CA ALA A 151 2.74 6.62 -4.35
C ALA A 151 3.73 6.25 -5.46
N ASN A 152 3.55 5.10 -6.13
CA ASN A 152 4.37 4.69 -7.28
C ASN A 152 4.21 5.65 -8.47
N PHE A 153 2.99 6.10 -8.75
CA PHE A 153 2.75 7.09 -9.81
C PHE A 153 3.41 8.43 -9.47
N MET A 154 3.31 8.89 -8.23
CA MET A 154 4.01 10.09 -7.76
C MET A 154 5.53 9.95 -7.86
N LEU A 155 6.08 8.79 -7.50
CA LEU A 155 7.50 8.48 -7.61
C LEU A 155 8.00 8.61 -9.05
N LEU A 156 7.22 8.11 -10.01
CA LEU A 156 7.55 8.20 -11.44
C LEU A 156 7.64 9.64 -11.90
N ILE A 157 6.68 10.49 -11.53
CA ILE A 157 6.65 11.91 -11.86
C ILE A 157 7.85 12.63 -11.20
N LEU A 158 8.10 12.41 -9.91
CA LEU A 158 9.20 13.05 -9.19
C LEU A 158 10.57 12.67 -9.76
N THR A 159 10.74 11.40 -10.11
CA THR A 159 11.99 10.92 -10.73
C THR A 159 12.18 11.53 -12.11
N ALA A 160 11.11 11.65 -12.90
CA ALA A 160 11.16 12.33 -14.20
C ALA A 160 11.56 13.81 -14.03
N ILE A 161 10.96 14.55 -13.09
CA ILE A 161 11.32 15.95 -12.81
C ILE A 161 12.80 16.06 -12.42
N ALA A 162 13.29 15.18 -11.53
CA ALA A 162 14.66 15.18 -11.06
C ALA A 162 15.66 14.97 -12.20
N VAL A 163 15.39 14.00 -13.08
CA VAL A 163 16.27 13.66 -14.19
C VAL A 163 16.20 14.69 -15.31
N CYS A 164 14.98 15.08 -15.74
CA CYS A 164 14.81 16.05 -16.82
C CYS A 164 15.40 17.41 -16.46
N GLY A 165 15.33 17.82 -15.19
CA GLY A 165 15.85 19.10 -14.74
C GLY A 165 17.36 19.26 -14.99
N ILE A 166 18.16 18.19 -14.83
CA ILE A 166 19.60 18.25 -15.10
C ILE A 166 19.88 18.53 -16.57
N PHE A 167 19.20 17.82 -17.47
CA PHE A 167 19.41 17.99 -18.90
C PHE A 167 18.89 19.34 -19.37
N ALA A 168 17.79 19.83 -18.80
CA ALA A 168 17.26 21.14 -19.12
C ALA A 168 18.22 22.27 -18.73
N ASP A 169 18.81 22.22 -17.54
CA ASP A 169 19.79 23.21 -17.05
C ASP A 169 21.05 23.24 -17.91
N GLU A 170 21.53 22.07 -18.35
CA GLU A 170 22.70 21.98 -19.23
C GLU A 170 22.45 22.58 -20.61
N LYS A 171 21.28 22.31 -21.17
CA LYS A 171 20.86 22.87 -22.47
C LYS A 171 20.69 24.38 -22.38
N LEU A 172 20.05 24.87 -21.31
CA LEU A 172 19.85 26.32 -21.12
C LEU A 172 21.15 27.06 -20.87
N SER A 173 22.14 26.44 -20.23
CA SER A 173 23.46 27.02 -19.99
C SER A 173 24.44 26.83 -21.15
N GLY A 174 24.07 26.09 -22.22
CA GLY A 174 24.93 25.77 -23.35
C GLY A 174 26.11 24.83 -23.02
N THR A 175 26.12 24.27 -21.81
CA THR A 175 27.17 23.34 -21.37
C THR A 175 27.07 21.96 -21.99
N ASP A 176 25.92 21.63 -22.58
CA ASP A 176 25.69 20.39 -23.33
C ASP A 176 26.70 20.20 -24.46
N GLN A 177 27.01 21.28 -25.24
CA GLN A 177 27.98 21.23 -26.32
C GLN A 177 29.39 20.88 -25.83
N ILE A 178 29.79 21.42 -24.68
CA ILE A 178 31.08 21.13 -24.04
C ILE A 178 31.13 19.69 -23.57
N ILE A 179 30.04 19.17 -23.02
CA ILE A 179 29.91 17.80 -22.56
C ILE A 179 30.05 16.80 -23.71
N PHE A 180 29.36 17.05 -24.83
CA PHE A 180 29.41 16.18 -26.02
C PHE A 180 30.78 16.16 -26.70
N SER A 181 31.53 17.25 -26.62
CA SER A 181 32.91 17.33 -27.15
C SER A 181 33.97 16.75 -26.18
N SER A 182 33.61 16.49 -24.94
CA SER A 182 34.53 15.98 -23.92
C SER A 182 34.97 14.54 -24.16
N VAL A 183 36.27 14.27 -23.95
CA VAL A 183 36.83 12.89 -23.97
C VAL A 183 36.26 11.99 -22.88
N GLN A 184 35.70 12.58 -21.81
CA GLN A 184 35.15 11.82 -20.66
C GLN A 184 33.63 11.73 -20.65
N LYS A 185 32.97 11.97 -21.79
CA LYS A 185 31.49 11.95 -21.90
C LYS A 185 30.85 10.70 -21.34
N GLU A 186 31.41 9.51 -21.58
CA GLU A 186 30.88 8.24 -21.09
C GLU A 186 30.87 8.15 -19.56
N LYS A 187 31.96 8.62 -18.90
CA LYS A 187 32.03 8.67 -17.44
C LYS A 187 31.03 9.63 -16.84
N LEU A 188 30.76 10.74 -17.53
CA LEU A 188 29.79 11.72 -17.10
C LEU A 188 28.37 11.17 -17.25
N PHE A 189 28.05 10.51 -18.36
CA PHE A 189 26.77 9.83 -18.54
C PHE A 189 26.51 8.77 -17.49
N ALA A 190 27.51 7.92 -17.22
CA ALA A 190 27.41 6.92 -16.18
C ALA A 190 27.19 7.55 -14.78
N ALA A 191 27.87 8.67 -14.49
CA ALA A 191 27.67 9.41 -13.24
C ALA A 191 26.24 9.98 -13.12
N LYS A 192 25.66 10.47 -14.21
CA LYS A 192 24.26 10.97 -14.26
C LYS A 192 23.25 9.85 -14.03
N ILE A 193 23.45 8.71 -14.69
CA ILE A 193 22.57 7.53 -14.49
C ILE A 193 22.59 7.08 -13.04
N LEU A 194 23.80 6.94 -12.46
CA LEU A 194 23.94 6.56 -11.06
C LEU A 194 23.32 7.59 -10.11
N ALA A 195 23.50 8.88 -10.39
CA ALA A 195 22.89 9.94 -9.59
C ALA A 195 21.34 9.91 -9.69
N GLY A 196 20.80 9.69 -10.89
CA GLY A 196 19.37 9.54 -11.13
C GLY A 196 18.78 8.34 -10.39
N LEU A 197 19.43 7.18 -10.47
CA LEU A 197 19.02 5.99 -9.71
C LEU A 197 19.05 6.23 -8.20
N SER A 198 20.12 6.85 -7.70
CA SER A 198 20.23 7.17 -6.26
C SER A 198 19.14 8.14 -5.82
N MET A 199 18.82 9.15 -6.64
CA MET A 199 17.72 10.07 -6.36
C MET A 199 16.38 9.36 -6.37
N GLY A 200 16.13 8.47 -7.34
CA GLY A 200 14.92 7.66 -7.39
C GLY A 200 14.75 6.79 -6.14
N ILE A 201 15.82 6.15 -5.66
CA ILE A 201 15.79 5.38 -4.41
C ILE A 201 15.49 6.28 -3.21
N LEU A 202 16.12 7.44 -3.10
CA LEU A 202 15.87 8.38 -2.00
C LEU A 202 14.42 8.88 -2.00
N LEU A 203 13.86 9.20 -3.16
CA LEU A 203 12.46 9.60 -3.30
C LEU A 203 11.50 8.45 -2.96
N ALA A 204 11.82 7.22 -3.38
CA ALA A 204 11.04 6.04 -3.05
C ALA A 204 11.00 5.80 -1.53
N LEU A 205 12.15 5.82 -0.87
CA LEU A 205 12.25 5.69 0.58
C LEU A 205 11.49 6.79 1.32
N TYR A 206 11.60 8.03 0.83
CA TYR A 206 10.87 9.15 1.40
C TYR A 206 9.35 8.99 1.29
N LEU A 207 8.83 8.70 0.09
CA LEU A 207 7.39 8.52 -0.13
C LEU A 207 6.84 7.34 0.66
N PHE A 208 7.58 6.22 0.68
CA PHE A 208 7.18 5.06 1.48
C PHE A 208 7.17 5.37 2.98
N ALA A 209 8.18 6.07 3.49
CA ALA A 209 8.21 6.48 4.90
C ALA A 209 7.07 7.46 5.24
N ALA A 210 6.74 8.39 4.34
CA ALA A 210 5.63 9.31 4.53
C ALA A 210 4.27 8.56 4.52
N LEU A 211 4.09 7.63 3.59
CA LEU A 211 2.89 6.80 3.50
C LEU A 211 2.71 5.91 4.73
N ALA A 212 3.78 5.17 5.10
CA ALA A 212 3.76 4.29 6.26
C ALA A 212 3.56 5.09 7.56
N GLY A 213 4.25 6.24 7.69
CA GLY A 213 4.09 7.12 8.85
C GLY A 213 2.68 7.68 8.99
N CYS A 214 2.03 8.05 7.89
CA CYS A 214 0.64 8.49 7.90
C CYS A 214 -0.31 7.35 8.30
N SER A 215 -0.22 6.19 7.63
CA SER A 215 -1.11 5.07 7.88
C SER A 215 -0.95 4.51 9.31
N PHE A 216 0.27 4.25 9.75
CA PHE A 216 0.53 3.76 11.10
C PHE A 216 0.29 4.82 12.18
N GLY A 217 0.43 6.10 11.85
CA GLY A 217 0.08 7.20 12.75
C GLY A 217 -1.41 7.28 13.04
N ILE A 218 -2.26 6.94 12.07
CA ILE A 218 -3.72 6.94 12.19
C ILE A 218 -4.22 5.62 12.80
N TYR A 219 -3.82 4.48 12.24
CA TYR A 219 -4.40 3.16 12.55
C TYR A 219 -3.55 2.31 13.51
N GLY A 220 -2.28 2.67 13.74
CA GLY A 220 -1.34 1.89 14.54
C GLY A 220 -0.67 0.76 13.77
N LEU A 221 0.20 0.01 14.48
CA LEU A 221 1.00 -1.10 13.94
C LEU A 221 0.38 -2.49 14.20
N SER A 222 -0.84 -2.55 14.73
CA SER A 222 -1.52 -3.82 15.01
C SER A 222 -1.79 -4.60 13.72
N GLY A 223 -1.72 -5.94 13.77
CA GLY A 223 -2.00 -6.81 12.63
C GLY A 223 -0.77 -7.22 11.82
N PHE A 224 0.46 -6.92 12.27
CA PHE A 224 1.68 -7.36 11.57
C PHE A 224 1.78 -8.90 11.48
N ASP A 225 1.37 -9.59 12.54
CA ASP A 225 1.36 -11.04 12.62
C ASP A 225 0.04 -11.66 12.12
N ALA A 226 -0.85 -10.84 11.53
CA ALA A 226 -2.12 -11.32 11.01
C ALA A 226 -1.88 -12.34 9.89
N PRO A 227 -2.41 -13.57 10.02
CA PRO A 227 -2.26 -14.56 8.98
C PRO A 227 -3.04 -14.14 7.73
N LEU A 228 -2.43 -14.29 6.55
CA LEU A 228 -3.05 -13.97 5.25
C LEU A 228 -4.39 -14.68 5.00
N GLN A 229 -4.64 -15.75 5.74
CA GLN A 229 -5.86 -16.57 5.66
C GLN A 229 -7.17 -15.82 5.93
N ILE A 230 -7.13 -14.66 6.62
CA ILE A 230 -8.32 -13.85 6.89
C ILE A 230 -8.59 -12.85 5.76
N ARG A 231 -7.58 -12.57 4.95
CA ARG A 231 -7.70 -11.61 3.87
C ARG A 231 -8.44 -12.26 2.70
N ILE A 232 -9.62 -11.76 2.43
CA ILE A 232 -10.35 -12.11 1.21
C ILE A 232 -9.71 -11.29 0.08
N PRO A 233 -9.24 -11.94 -1.00
CA PRO A 233 -8.80 -11.19 -2.17
C PRO A 233 -9.97 -10.36 -2.68
N GLY A 234 -9.84 -9.05 -2.64
CA GLY A 234 -10.78 -8.10 -3.19
C GLY A 234 -10.18 -7.38 -4.39
#